data_b37d1dd0be86a25f1d6215869e5c8243
#
_entry.id   b37d1dd0be86a25f1d6215869e5c8243
#
_cell.length_a   1.000
_cell.length_b   1.000
_cell.length_c   1.000
_cell.angle_alpha   90.00
_cell.angle_beta   90.00
_cell.angle_gamma   90.00
#
_symmetry.space_group_name_H-M   'P 1'
#
loop_
_entity.id
_entity.type
_entity.pdbx_description
1 polymer ?
#
loop_
_entity_poly.entity_id
_entity_poly.type
_entity_poly.pdbx_seq_one_letter_code
_entity_poly.pdbx_strand_id
1 'polypeptide(L)'
;MATEPHAALAELIRTHRQATLAVVEAGQPYTAMVSYVEAPDLSGILIHLSSLSAHKRMLLGNPVCSLLICEPDDGRAEVMSLARVNVQGRAALIERAGADYPQAKARFLAKLPSAALMFSLPD
;
A
#
# COMPACT_ATOMS: atom_id res chain seq x y z
N MET A 1 11.66 22.31 -17.36
CA MET A 1 12.74 21.55 -16.71
C MET A 1 12.25 20.15 -16.42
N ALA A 2 13.03 19.14 -16.79
CA ALA A 2 12.64 17.77 -16.56
C ALA A 2 12.67 17.47 -15.06
N THR A 3 11.63 16.78 -14.55
CA THR A 3 11.59 16.31 -13.17
C THR A 3 12.52 15.12 -13.02
N GLU A 4 13.31 15.10 -11.95
CA GLU A 4 14.11 13.92 -11.64
C GLU A 4 13.22 12.69 -11.48
N PRO A 5 13.66 11.50 -11.98
CA PRO A 5 12.86 10.29 -11.83
C PRO A 5 12.46 9.98 -10.39
N HIS A 6 13.38 10.19 -9.43
CA HIS A 6 13.07 9.94 -8.01
C HIS A 6 12.01 10.90 -7.48
N ALA A 7 12.06 12.17 -7.90
CA ALA A 7 11.06 13.15 -7.49
C ALA A 7 9.69 12.82 -8.07
N ALA A 8 9.65 12.36 -9.32
CA ALA A 8 8.41 11.95 -9.97
C ALA A 8 7.79 10.73 -9.29
N LEU A 9 8.61 9.75 -8.92
CA LEU A 9 8.14 8.56 -8.20
C LEU A 9 7.62 8.93 -6.82
N ALA A 10 8.33 9.79 -6.10
CA ALA A 10 7.90 10.25 -4.78
C ALA A 10 6.56 10.97 -4.86
N GLU A 11 6.39 11.85 -5.84
CA GLU A 11 5.14 12.55 -6.04
C GLU A 11 4.00 11.59 -6.34
N LEU A 12 4.21 10.63 -7.24
CA LEU A 12 3.20 9.62 -7.56
C LEU A 12 2.75 8.87 -6.30
N ILE A 13 3.69 8.41 -5.49
CA ILE A 13 3.37 7.67 -4.28
C ILE A 13 2.63 8.54 -3.27
N ARG A 14 3.09 9.80 -3.07
CA ARG A 14 2.50 10.69 -2.07
C ARG A 14 1.12 11.21 -2.45
N THR A 15 0.85 11.38 -3.73
CA THR A 15 -0.42 11.97 -4.19
C THR A 15 -1.52 10.95 -4.42
N HIS A 16 -1.20 9.66 -4.42
CA HIS A 16 -2.19 8.61 -4.56
C HIS A 16 -2.32 7.83 -3.27
N ARG A 17 -3.40 7.06 -3.13
CA ARG A 17 -3.74 6.41 -1.86
C ARG A 17 -4.24 4.98 -2.03
N GLN A 18 -4.37 4.49 -3.27
CA GLN A 18 -4.75 3.10 -3.53
C GLN A 18 -3.69 2.42 -4.37
N ALA A 19 -3.54 1.13 -4.15
CA ALA A 19 -2.59 0.30 -4.87
C ALA A 19 -3.19 -1.07 -5.11
N THR A 20 -2.63 -1.79 -6.06
CA THR A 20 -2.90 -3.20 -6.24
C THR A 20 -1.80 -3.98 -5.52
N LEU A 21 -2.21 -4.74 -4.50
CA LEU A 21 -1.31 -5.62 -3.76
C LEU A 21 -1.30 -6.98 -4.45
N ALA A 22 -0.11 -7.49 -4.73
CA ALA A 22 0.08 -8.83 -5.27
C ALA A 22 0.77 -9.71 -4.22
N VAL A 23 0.21 -10.87 -3.97
CA VAL A 23 0.73 -11.87 -3.02
C VAL A 23 0.74 -13.23 -3.70
N VAL A 24 1.44 -14.19 -3.10
CA VAL A 24 1.54 -15.53 -3.64
C VAL A 24 1.31 -16.55 -2.53
N GLU A 25 0.46 -17.54 -2.80
CA GLU A 25 0.26 -18.67 -1.91
C GLU A 25 0.33 -19.97 -2.73
N ALA A 26 1.21 -20.88 -2.33
CA ALA A 26 1.37 -22.17 -3.02
C ALA A 26 1.57 -22.02 -4.53
N GLY A 27 2.35 -21.03 -4.95
CA GLY A 27 2.61 -20.75 -6.35
C GLY A 27 1.49 -20.03 -7.09
N GLN A 28 0.36 -19.75 -6.44
CA GLN A 28 -0.77 -19.06 -7.05
C GLN A 28 -0.73 -17.58 -6.71
N PRO A 29 -0.67 -16.70 -7.72
CA PRO A 29 -0.74 -15.25 -7.46
C PRO A 29 -2.16 -14.82 -7.15
N TYR A 30 -2.27 -13.79 -6.30
CA TYR A 30 -3.54 -13.20 -5.91
C TYR A 30 -3.34 -11.70 -5.80
N THR A 31 -4.29 -10.93 -6.32
CA THR A 31 -4.22 -9.48 -6.24
C THR A 31 -5.45 -8.90 -5.55
N ALA A 32 -5.26 -7.79 -4.86
CA ALA A 32 -6.33 -7.07 -4.18
C ALA A 32 -6.05 -5.58 -4.19
N MET A 33 -7.12 -4.77 -4.26
CA MET A 33 -6.98 -3.34 -4.08
C MET A 33 -6.84 -3.04 -2.59
N VAL A 34 -5.86 -2.22 -2.25
CA VAL A 34 -5.62 -1.79 -0.87
C VAL A 34 -5.40 -0.29 -0.84
N SER A 35 -5.69 0.33 0.31
CA SER A 35 -5.23 1.69 0.59
C SER A 35 -3.85 1.61 1.24
N TYR A 36 -3.06 2.68 1.08
CA TYR A 36 -1.70 2.67 1.60
C TYR A 36 -1.29 4.04 2.10
N VAL A 37 -0.29 4.04 2.97
CA VAL A 37 0.34 5.26 3.47
C VAL A 37 1.85 5.05 3.43
N GLU A 38 2.55 5.94 2.74
CA GLU A 38 4.00 5.90 2.65
C GLU A 38 4.65 6.46 3.92
N ALA A 39 5.84 5.96 4.26
CA ALA A 39 6.68 6.60 5.25
C ALA A 39 7.17 7.97 4.68
N PRO A 40 7.41 8.98 5.54
CA PRO A 40 7.84 10.29 5.04
C PRO A 40 9.09 10.26 4.18
N ASP A 41 10.02 9.37 4.49
CA ASP A 41 11.26 9.19 3.72
C ASP A 41 11.16 8.10 2.65
N LEU A 42 9.96 7.54 2.43
CA LEU A 42 9.70 6.48 1.47
C LEU A 42 10.45 5.17 1.77
N SER A 43 10.87 4.98 3.02
CA SER A 43 11.57 3.74 3.43
C SER A 43 10.64 2.56 3.55
N GLY A 44 9.34 2.77 3.58
CA GLY A 44 8.35 1.71 3.67
C GLY A 44 6.96 2.22 3.38
N ILE A 45 6.03 1.27 3.27
CA ILE A 45 4.63 1.55 2.99
C ILE A 45 3.78 0.78 3.99
N LEU A 46 2.83 1.48 4.60
CA LEU A 46 1.86 0.88 5.52
C LEU A 46 0.61 0.49 4.75
N ILE A 47 0.11 -0.71 5.01
CA ILE A 47 -1.23 -1.13 4.58
C ILE A 47 -1.98 -1.66 5.79
N HIS A 48 -3.29 -1.49 5.79
CA HIS A 48 -4.15 -1.97 6.87
C HIS A 48 -5.09 -3.03 6.32
N LEU A 49 -4.95 -4.26 6.78
CA LEU A 49 -5.71 -5.40 6.29
C LEU A 49 -6.54 -6.02 7.41
N SER A 50 -7.79 -6.36 7.09
CA SER A 50 -8.63 -7.09 8.01
C SER A 50 -8.14 -8.53 8.16
N SER A 51 -8.28 -9.08 9.35
CA SER A 51 -7.99 -10.50 9.61
C SER A 51 -8.87 -11.44 8.80
N LEU A 52 -10.02 -10.94 8.33
CA LEU A 52 -10.94 -11.73 7.50
C LEU A 52 -10.53 -11.75 6.03
N SER A 53 -9.55 -10.95 5.63
CA SER A 53 -9.13 -10.89 4.24
C SER A 53 -8.17 -12.03 3.89
N ALA A 54 -8.33 -12.60 2.71
CA ALA A 54 -7.46 -13.67 2.23
C ALA A 54 -6.02 -13.20 2.09
N HIS A 55 -5.81 -11.96 1.62
CA HIS A 55 -4.46 -11.47 1.38
C HIS A 55 -3.67 -11.22 2.67
N LYS A 56 -4.33 -10.91 3.80
CA LYS A 56 -3.63 -10.86 5.08
C LYS A 56 -3.10 -12.24 5.48
N ARG A 57 -3.95 -13.26 5.37
CA ARG A 57 -3.57 -14.64 5.65
C ARG A 57 -2.41 -15.08 4.76
N MET A 58 -2.50 -14.74 3.47
CA MET A 58 -1.46 -15.11 2.51
C MET A 58 -0.13 -14.44 2.83
N LEU A 59 -0.13 -13.16 3.23
CA LEU A 59 1.09 -12.44 3.60
C LEU A 59 1.73 -13.01 4.86
N LEU A 60 0.93 -13.47 5.82
CA LEU A 60 1.47 -14.12 7.01
C LEU A 60 2.19 -15.42 6.67
N GLY A 61 1.71 -16.14 5.66
CA GLY A 61 2.35 -17.37 5.19
C GLY A 61 3.53 -17.15 4.25
N ASN A 62 3.47 -16.08 3.44
CA ASN A 62 4.55 -15.71 2.52
C ASN A 62 4.60 -14.19 2.42
N PRO A 63 5.59 -13.56 3.06
CA PRO A 63 5.65 -12.11 3.13
C PRO A 63 6.11 -11.41 1.84
N VAL A 64 6.56 -12.15 0.85
CA VAL A 64 6.99 -11.56 -0.43
C VAL A 64 5.77 -10.99 -1.15
N CYS A 65 5.84 -9.74 -1.56
CA CYS A 65 4.71 -9.06 -2.19
C CYS A 65 5.17 -7.92 -3.08
N SER A 66 4.23 -7.38 -3.83
CA SER A 66 4.46 -6.14 -4.57
C SER A 66 3.21 -5.28 -4.55
N LEU A 67 3.42 -3.97 -4.72
CA LEU A 67 2.35 -2.99 -4.84
C LEU A 67 2.50 -2.27 -6.16
N LEU A 68 1.43 -2.20 -6.93
CA LEU A 68 1.36 -1.37 -8.12
C LEU A 68 0.58 -0.11 -7.79
N ILE A 69 1.24 1.05 -7.92
CA ILE A 69 0.62 2.35 -7.76
C ILE A 69 0.59 2.99 -9.14
N CYS A 70 -0.59 3.36 -9.59
CA CYS A 70 -0.80 3.89 -10.94
C CYS A 70 -1.72 5.10 -10.85
N GLU A 71 -1.44 6.14 -11.63
CA GLU A 71 -2.39 7.24 -11.74
C GLU A 71 -3.69 6.75 -12.37
N PRO A 72 -4.84 7.34 -12.00
CA PRO A 72 -6.12 6.89 -12.55
C PRO A 72 -6.21 7.16 -14.04
N ASP A 73 -6.85 6.24 -14.75
CA ASP A 73 -7.16 6.41 -16.17
C ASP A 73 -8.47 7.21 -16.28
N ASP A 74 -8.36 8.45 -16.75
CA ASP A 74 -9.53 9.30 -16.97
C ASP A 74 -9.85 9.46 -18.47
N GLY A 75 -9.20 8.68 -19.32
CA GLY A 75 -9.45 8.69 -20.74
C GLY A 75 -8.74 9.79 -21.52
N ARG A 76 -7.94 10.65 -20.87
CA ARG A 76 -7.30 11.78 -21.55
C ARG A 76 -6.10 11.37 -22.39
N ALA A 77 -5.42 10.32 -21.99
CA ALA A 77 -4.14 9.93 -22.59
C ALA A 77 -4.15 8.47 -23.00
N GLU A 78 -3.15 8.10 -23.76
CA GLU A 78 -2.94 6.70 -24.08
C GLU A 78 -2.66 5.94 -22.78
N VAL A 79 -3.30 4.77 -22.61
CA VAL A 79 -3.27 4.01 -21.35
C VAL A 79 -1.84 3.70 -20.92
N MET A 80 -0.98 3.31 -21.83
CA MET A 80 0.39 2.91 -21.50
C MET A 80 1.28 4.09 -21.12
N SER A 81 0.81 5.33 -21.30
CA SER A 81 1.54 6.53 -20.87
C SER A 81 1.22 6.93 -19.42
N LEU A 82 0.27 6.25 -18.76
CA LEU A 82 -0.05 6.55 -17.37
C LEU A 82 1.15 6.31 -16.47
N ALA A 83 1.39 7.24 -15.55
CA ALA A 83 2.46 7.10 -14.57
C ALA A 83 2.16 5.95 -13.61
N ARG A 84 3.15 5.12 -13.36
CA ARG A 84 3.01 3.97 -12.48
C ARG A 84 4.34 3.56 -11.89
N VAL A 85 4.28 2.90 -10.72
CA VAL A 85 5.45 2.34 -10.06
C VAL A 85 5.08 0.99 -9.46
N ASN A 86 6.01 0.06 -9.54
CA ASN A 86 5.91 -1.23 -8.89
C ASN A 86 6.88 -1.24 -7.71
N VAL A 87 6.35 -1.46 -6.50
CA VAL A 87 7.12 -1.52 -5.27
C VAL A 87 7.16 -2.96 -4.82
N GLN A 88 8.33 -3.57 -4.88
CA GLN A 88 8.52 -4.95 -4.44
C GLN A 88 9.18 -4.99 -3.07
N GLY A 89 8.77 -5.92 -2.24
CA GLY A 89 9.32 -6.03 -0.91
C GLY A 89 8.78 -7.19 -0.11
N ARG A 90 8.96 -7.09 1.19
CA ARG A 90 8.51 -8.08 2.15
C ARG A 90 7.64 -7.39 3.19
N ALA A 91 6.49 -7.99 3.48
CA ALA A 91 5.59 -7.48 4.51
C ALA A 91 6.09 -7.90 5.89
N ALA A 92 5.93 -7.01 6.86
CA ALA A 92 6.16 -7.32 8.27
C ALA A 92 4.92 -6.88 9.04
N LEU A 93 4.42 -7.76 9.89
CA LEU A 93 3.23 -7.47 10.69
C LEU A 93 3.58 -6.50 11.83
N ILE A 94 2.80 -5.41 11.93
CA ILE A 94 2.85 -4.53 13.09
C ILE A 94 1.72 -4.97 14.01
N GLU A 95 2.09 -5.61 15.13
CA GLU A 95 1.12 -6.14 16.08
C GLU A 95 0.34 -5.02 16.74
N ARG A 96 -0.97 -5.22 16.92
CA ARG A 96 -1.85 -4.24 17.56
C ARG A 96 -1.39 -3.92 18.98
N ALA A 97 -0.86 -4.89 19.69
CA ALA A 97 -0.32 -4.71 21.05
C ALA A 97 1.15 -4.28 21.06
N GLY A 98 1.79 -4.14 19.90
CA GLY A 98 3.20 -3.80 19.81
C GLY A 98 3.47 -2.31 19.97
N ALA A 99 4.73 -1.99 20.27
CA ALA A 99 5.16 -0.61 20.53
C ALA A 99 5.05 0.29 19.30
N ASP A 100 5.17 -0.27 18.09
CA ASP A 100 5.14 0.51 16.84
C ASP A 100 3.73 0.82 16.36
N TYR A 101 2.72 0.15 16.90
CA TYR A 101 1.35 0.26 16.40
C TYR A 101 0.76 1.67 16.53
N PRO A 102 0.88 2.35 17.70
CA PRO A 102 0.28 3.68 17.83
C PRO A 102 0.79 4.68 16.80
N GLN A 103 2.09 4.67 16.51
CA GLN A 103 2.68 5.57 15.53
C GLN A 103 2.24 5.20 14.12
N ALA A 104 2.20 3.91 13.79
CA ALA A 104 1.74 3.45 12.48
C ALA A 104 0.29 3.83 12.23
N LYS A 105 -0.58 3.63 13.24
CA LYS A 105 -1.99 4.02 13.17
C LYS A 105 -2.13 5.54 12.96
N ALA A 106 -1.37 6.34 13.71
CA ALA A 106 -1.42 7.78 13.60
C ALA A 106 -1.01 8.25 12.19
N ARG A 107 0.04 7.66 11.63
CA ARG A 107 0.47 7.97 10.25
C ARG A 107 -0.58 7.58 9.23
N PHE A 108 -1.18 6.41 9.40
CA PHE A 108 -2.20 5.94 8.48
C PHE A 108 -3.40 6.88 8.47
N LEU A 109 -3.88 7.27 9.65
CA LEU A 109 -5.04 8.15 9.78
C LEU A 109 -4.74 9.60 9.37
N ALA A 110 -3.48 10.04 9.43
CA ALA A 110 -3.11 11.38 8.97
C ALA A 110 -3.34 11.54 7.47
N LYS A 111 -3.02 10.52 6.67
CA LYS A 111 -3.28 10.55 5.22
C LYS A 111 -4.70 10.12 4.88
N LEU A 112 -5.25 9.16 5.62
CA LEU A 112 -6.52 8.51 5.32
C LEU A 112 -7.45 8.58 6.53
N PRO A 113 -7.95 9.78 6.88
CA PRO A 113 -8.79 9.93 8.08
C PRO A 113 -10.08 9.12 8.02
N SER A 114 -10.61 8.87 6.83
CA SER A 114 -11.81 8.04 6.68
C SER A 114 -11.59 6.58 7.08
N ALA A 115 -10.34 6.14 7.24
CA ALA A 115 -10.04 4.78 7.67
C ALA A 115 -10.26 4.57 9.17
N ALA A 116 -10.58 5.63 9.94
CA ALA A 116 -10.79 5.51 11.39
C ALA A 116 -11.85 4.46 11.73
N LEU A 117 -12.90 4.35 10.91
CA LEU A 117 -13.96 3.36 11.11
C LEU A 117 -13.39 1.93 11.03
N MET A 118 -12.48 1.69 10.09
CA MET A 118 -11.87 0.37 9.91
C MET A 118 -11.05 -0.03 11.14
N PHE A 119 -10.37 0.93 11.77
CA PHE A 119 -9.59 0.68 12.97
C PHE A 119 -10.46 0.41 14.20
N SER A 120 -11.71 0.85 14.20
CA SER A 120 -12.63 0.64 15.31
C SER A 120 -13.29 -0.74 15.28
N LEU A 121 -13.19 -1.46 14.16
CA LEU A 121 -13.78 -2.79 14.04
C LEU A 121 -12.89 -3.84 14.69
N PRO A 122 -13.45 -4.86 15.34
CA PRO A 122 -12.65 -5.97 15.83
C PRO A 122 -12.07 -6.77 14.65
N ASP A 123 -10.88 -7.29 14.84
CA ASP A 123 -10.24 -8.17 13.87
C ASP A 123 -10.81 -9.59 13.95
#